data_c1cb7bb2940ad36a4a377cfd3582d3fb
#
_entry.id   c1cb7bb2940ad36a4a377cfd3582d3fb
#
_cell.length_a   1.000
_cell.length_b   1.000
_cell.length_c   1.000
_cell.angle_alpha   90.00
_cell.angle_beta   90.00
_cell.angle_gamma   90.00
#
_symmetry.space_group_name_H-M   'P 1'
#
loop_
_entity.id
_entity.type
_entity.pdbx_description
1 polymer ?
#
loop_
_entity_poly.entity_id
_entity_poly.type
_entity_poly.pdbx_seq_one_letter_code
_entity_poly.pdbx_strand_id
1 'polypeptide(L)'
;LERLKEAGLGSLPGGGAEILVDRVRKAITRGKVNTADWINVHRVWHQLGGRSTATMMFGHVETIEERIEHLDQVRRLQDETGGFTAHICWTFQPEHTDMADVPPVGAFEYLRTQAMTRLYLDNVPNIQSSWVTQGAKIGQMGLFFGANDMGSLMIEENVVSSAGTVHHLSLDEIKRCIVESGYIPRQRNVFYEYIDEAPAFG
;
A
#
# COMPACT_ATOMS: atom_id res chain seq x y z
N LEU A 1 1.35 21.42 7.62
CA LEU A 1 2.39 20.50 7.15
C LEU A 1 3.80 21.07 7.34
N GLU A 2 4.05 22.35 7.06
CA GLU A 2 5.36 23.01 7.30
C GLU A 2 5.86 22.78 8.72
N ARG A 3 5.06 23.10 9.73
CA ARG A 3 5.40 22.90 11.14
C ARG A 3 5.72 21.44 11.49
N LEU A 4 5.05 20.47 10.84
CA LEU A 4 5.33 19.05 11.03
C LEU A 4 6.68 18.67 10.41
N LYS A 5 6.98 19.22 9.24
CA LYS A 5 8.27 19.02 8.58
C LYS A 5 9.42 19.62 9.42
N GLU A 6 9.24 20.85 9.90
CA GLU A 6 10.20 21.52 10.81
C GLU A 6 10.42 20.73 12.11
N ALA A 7 9.37 20.06 12.60
CA ALA A 7 9.45 19.18 13.77
C ALA A 7 10.06 17.79 13.47
N GLY A 8 10.49 17.53 12.22
CA GLY A 8 11.19 16.31 11.86
C GLY A 8 10.31 15.19 11.27
N LEU A 9 9.06 15.48 10.85
CA LEU A 9 8.27 14.49 10.13
C LEU A 9 8.95 14.11 8.82
N GLY A 10 9.38 12.85 8.68
CA GLY A 10 10.14 12.37 7.52
C GLY A 10 9.27 12.01 6.33
N SER A 11 8.16 11.32 6.55
CA SER A 11 7.28 10.82 5.48
C SER A 11 5.82 10.79 5.93
N LEU A 12 4.89 10.90 4.97
CA LEU A 12 3.47 10.65 5.22
C LEU A 12 3.09 9.25 4.75
N PRO A 13 2.40 8.45 5.58
CA PRO A 13 1.80 7.20 5.11
C PRO A 13 0.60 7.48 4.20
N GLY A 14 0.34 6.59 3.26
CA GLY A 14 -0.83 6.66 2.38
C GLY A 14 -2.16 6.31 3.06
N GLY A 15 -2.17 6.17 4.37
CA GLY A 15 -3.33 5.78 5.15
C GLY A 15 -4.54 6.69 4.94
N GLY A 16 -5.72 6.12 5.11
CA GLY A 16 -6.97 6.83 4.93
C GLY A 16 -7.39 7.06 3.47
N ALA A 17 -6.61 6.64 2.49
CA ALA A 17 -7.00 6.68 1.07
C ALA A 17 -8.19 5.76 0.79
N GLU A 18 -8.14 4.56 1.27
CA GLU A 18 -9.05 3.44 0.97
C GLU A 18 -9.36 3.36 -0.54
N ILE A 19 -10.45 3.95 -1.00
CA ILE A 19 -10.74 4.24 -2.40
C ILE A 19 -10.96 5.74 -2.56
N LEU A 20 -10.22 6.40 -3.44
CA LEU A 20 -10.29 7.85 -3.70
C LEU A 20 -11.46 8.19 -4.64
N VAL A 21 -12.65 7.74 -4.24
CA VAL A 21 -13.93 8.04 -4.86
C VAL A 21 -14.92 8.38 -3.75
N ASP A 22 -15.48 9.59 -3.78
CA ASP A 22 -16.25 10.13 -2.66
C ASP A 22 -17.51 9.33 -2.32
N ARG A 23 -18.13 8.66 -3.33
CA ARG A 23 -19.23 7.73 -3.08
C ARG A 23 -18.79 6.61 -2.13
N VAL A 24 -17.67 5.98 -2.43
CA VAL A 24 -17.12 4.88 -1.63
C VAL A 24 -16.73 5.38 -0.25
N ARG A 25 -16.00 6.48 -0.17
CA ARG A 25 -15.52 7.07 1.09
C ARG A 25 -16.65 7.35 2.06
N LYS A 26 -17.77 7.92 1.56
CA LYS A 26 -18.98 8.19 2.35
C LYS A 26 -19.71 6.92 2.79
N ALA A 27 -19.64 5.85 1.99
CA ALA A 27 -20.30 4.59 2.30
C ALA A 27 -19.59 3.79 3.39
N ILE A 28 -18.24 3.82 3.42
CA ILE A 28 -17.46 2.99 4.36
C ILE A 28 -17.24 3.63 5.72
N THR A 29 -17.34 4.94 5.85
CA THR A 29 -17.17 5.59 7.16
C THR A 29 -17.73 7.02 7.19
N ARG A 30 -18.10 7.46 8.40
CA ARG A 30 -18.47 8.85 8.65
C ARG A 30 -17.24 9.68 9.04
N GLY A 31 -17.18 10.93 8.57
CA GLY A 31 -16.12 11.87 8.95
C GLY A 31 -14.78 11.69 8.25
N LYS A 32 -14.68 10.79 7.28
CA LYS A 32 -13.49 10.68 6.45
C LYS A 32 -13.37 11.89 5.51
N VAL A 33 -12.18 12.45 5.36
CA VAL A 33 -11.90 13.53 4.40
C VAL A 33 -12.27 13.10 2.98
N ASN A 34 -12.74 14.02 2.15
CA ASN A 34 -13.06 13.74 0.75
C ASN A 34 -11.78 13.49 -0.08
N THR A 35 -11.96 13.02 -1.30
CA THR A 35 -10.86 12.71 -2.22
C THR A 35 -9.98 13.93 -2.50
N ALA A 36 -10.58 15.09 -2.74
CA ALA A 36 -9.84 16.30 -3.06
C ALA A 36 -8.95 16.77 -1.90
N ASP A 37 -9.44 16.68 -0.67
CA ASP A 37 -8.66 17.05 0.52
C ASP A 37 -7.51 16.06 0.75
N TRP A 38 -7.74 14.75 0.60
CA TRP A 38 -6.67 13.76 0.71
C TRP A 38 -5.55 14.02 -0.32
N ILE A 39 -5.92 14.22 -1.57
CA ILE A 39 -4.99 14.55 -2.66
C ILE A 39 -4.23 15.86 -2.36
N ASN A 40 -4.93 16.88 -1.85
CA ASN A 40 -4.32 18.16 -1.54
C ASN A 40 -3.31 18.08 -0.38
N VAL A 41 -3.58 17.27 0.64
CA VAL A 41 -2.61 17.04 1.74
C VAL A 41 -1.31 16.46 1.18
N HIS A 42 -1.37 15.44 0.34
CA HIS A 42 -0.19 14.84 -0.27
C HIS A 42 0.51 15.80 -1.25
N ARG A 43 -0.26 16.54 -2.06
CA ARG A 43 0.30 17.56 -2.97
C ARG A 43 1.14 18.59 -2.21
N VAL A 44 0.57 19.19 -1.17
CA VAL A 44 1.27 20.20 -0.36
C VAL A 44 2.51 19.60 0.32
N TRP A 45 2.41 18.36 0.83
CA TRP A 45 3.54 17.66 1.42
C TRP A 45 4.67 17.44 0.41
N HIS A 46 4.35 17.01 -0.80
CA HIS A 46 5.32 16.82 -1.89
C HIS A 46 5.95 18.14 -2.35
N GLN A 47 5.17 19.21 -2.46
CA GLN A 47 5.66 20.54 -2.78
C GLN A 47 6.64 21.10 -1.73
N LEU A 48 6.47 20.71 -0.47
CA LEU A 48 7.43 20.99 0.59
C LEU A 48 8.69 20.10 0.51
N GLY A 49 8.80 19.23 -0.49
CA GLY A 49 9.93 18.28 -0.66
C GLY A 49 9.82 17.04 0.22
N GLY A 50 8.64 16.79 0.80
CA GLY A 50 8.36 15.56 1.53
C GLY A 50 8.07 14.39 0.59
N ARG A 51 8.18 13.17 1.11
CA ARG A 51 7.83 11.93 0.40
C ARG A 51 6.68 11.24 1.12
N SER A 52 5.91 10.46 0.39
CA SER A 52 4.81 9.70 0.97
C SER A 52 4.58 8.38 0.24
N THR A 53 3.72 7.53 0.80
CA THR A 53 3.15 6.39 0.09
C THR A 53 1.70 6.67 -0.28
N ALA A 54 1.11 5.82 -1.11
CA ALA A 54 -0.32 5.75 -1.34
C ALA A 54 -0.82 4.33 -1.05
N THR A 55 -2.07 4.19 -0.61
CA THR A 55 -2.67 2.89 -0.32
C THR A 55 -4.03 2.77 -0.99
N MET A 56 -4.41 1.55 -1.35
CA MET A 56 -5.76 1.20 -1.75
C MET A 56 -6.26 0.05 -0.87
N MET A 57 -7.34 0.27 -0.12
CA MET A 57 -8.09 -0.81 0.53
C MET A 57 -9.30 -1.14 -0.34
N PHE A 58 -9.40 -2.38 -0.79
CA PHE A 58 -10.45 -2.81 -1.72
C PHE A 58 -11.14 -4.09 -1.26
N GLY A 59 -12.27 -4.42 -1.91
CA GLY A 59 -13.06 -5.59 -1.60
C GLY A 59 -14.19 -5.32 -0.60
N HIS A 60 -14.74 -4.11 -0.61
CA HIS A 60 -15.90 -3.75 0.21
C HIS A 60 -17.12 -3.34 -0.65
N VAL A 61 -17.29 -2.05 -0.99
CA VAL A 61 -18.49 -1.53 -1.70
C VAL A 61 -18.15 -0.86 -3.04
N GLU A 62 -16.88 -0.83 -3.37
CA GLU A 62 -16.38 -0.24 -4.62
C GLU A 62 -16.62 -1.16 -5.82
N THR A 63 -16.65 -0.57 -7.01
CA THR A 63 -16.60 -1.30 -8.30
C THR A 63 -15.16 -1.37 -8.82
N ILE A 64 -14.94 -2.17 -9.87
CA ILE A 64 -13.62 -2.24 -10.53
C ILE A 64 -13.27 -0.88 -11.16
N GLU A 65 -14.23 -0.19 -11.74
CA GLU A 65 -14.06 1.14 -12.32
C GLU A 65 -13.61 2.14 -11.25
N GLU A 66 -14.16 2.07 -10.05
CA GLU A 66 -13.77 2.93 -8.93
C GLU A 66 -12.36 2.61 -8.40
N ARG A 67 -11.89 1.35 -8.50
CA ARG A 67 -10.48 1.02 -8.25
C ARG A 67 -9.58 1.69 -9.29
N ILE A 68 -9.97 1.67 -10.56
CA ILE A 68 -9.22 2.34 -11.64
C ILE A 68 -9.24 3.85 -11.44
N GLU A 69 -10.38 4.44 -11.08
CA GLU A 69 -10.47 5.87 -10.76
C GLU A 69 -9.53 6.25 -9.60
N HIS A 70 -9.47 5.42 -8.55
CA HIS A 70 -8.49 5.61 -7.46
C HIS A 70 -7.06 5.62 -7.99
N LEU A 71 -6.68 4.64 -8.81
CA LEU A 71 -5.34 4.57 -9.39
C LEU A 71 -5.04 5.78 -10.28
N ASP A 72 -6.04 6.28 -11.02
CA ASP A 72 -5.92 7.49 -11.84
C ASP A 72 -5.64 8.73 -11.00
N GLN A 73 -6.31 8.89 -9.85
CA GLN A 73 -6.03 9.98 -8.90
C GLN A 73 -4.58 9.92 -8.38
N VAL A 74 -4.11 8.74 -8.00
CA VAL A 74 -2.72 8.54 -7.54
C VAL A 74 -1.74 8.83 -8.67
N ARG A 75 -1.99 8.30 -9.87
CA ARG A 75 -1.16 8.49 -11.05
C ARG A 75 -0.97 9.97 -11.40
N ARG A 76 -2.09 10.71 -11.47
CA ARG A 76 -2.08 12.15 -11.79
C ARG A 76 -1.29 12.95 -10.77
N LEU A 77 -1.45 12.66 -9.47
CA LEU A 77 -0.67 13.34 -8.44
C LEU A 77 0.82 12.97 -8.53
N GLN A 78 1.14 11.72 -8.88
CA GLN A 78 2.52 11.30 -9.10
C GLN A 78 3.14 11.99 -10.32
N ASP A 79 2.41 12.12 -11.44
CA ASP A 79 2.85 12.85 -12.61
C ASP A 79 3.10 14.35 -12.29
N GLU A 80 2.28 14.93 -11.42
CA GLU A 80 2.40 16.32 -10.97
C GLU A 80 3.61 16.55 -10.05
N THR A 81 3.87 15.61 -9.12
CA THR A 81 4.75 15.88 -7.98
C THR A 81 5.95 14.94 -7.85
N GLY A 82 5.88 13.73 -8.39
CA GLY A 82 6.89 12.69 -8.20
C GLY A 82 7.11 12.26 -6.75
N GLY A 83 6.18 12.59 -5.84
CA GLY A 83 6.40 12.47 -4.39
C GLY A 83 6.05 11.11 -3.78
N PHE A 84 5.28 10.27 -4.46
CA PHE A 84 4.99 8.93 -3.97
C PHE A 84 6.18 7.98 -4.15
N THR A 85 6.62 7.38 -3.07
CA THR A 85 7.68 6.36 -3.06
C THR A 85 7.16 4.97 -3.32
N ALA A 86 5.93 4.68 -2.93
CA ALA A 86 5.29 3.38 -3.13
C ALA A 86 3.77 3.47 -3.13
N HIS A 87 3.15 2.43 -3.71
CA HIS A 87 1.74 2.14 -3.58
C HIS A 87 1.51 0.74 -2.99
N ILE A 88 0.54 0.62 -2.08
CA ILE A 88 0.22 -0.62 -1.39
C ILE A 88 -1.27 -0.94 -1.58
N CYS A 89 -1.56 -2.09 -2.19
CA CYS A 89 -2.91 -2.66 -2.23
C CYS A 89 -3.09 -3.63 -1.07
N TRP A 90 -4.20 -3.52 -0.36
CA TRP A 90 -4.58 -4.46 0.69
C TRP A 90 -6.09 -4.68 0.68
N THR A 91 -6.51 -5.86 1.12
CA THR A 91 -7.92 -6.25 1.09
C THR A 91 -8.62 -5.83 2.36
N PHE A 92 -9.86 -5.40 2.22
CA PHE A 92 -10.74 -5.18 3.36
C PHE A 92 -10.90 -6.49 4.16
N GLN A 93 -10.82 -6.37 5.47
CA GLN A 93 -11.03 -7.46 6.42
C GLN A 93 -12.39 -7.22 7.09
N PRO A 94 -13.45 -7.99 6.75
CA PRO A 94 -14.81 -7.71 7.21
C PRO A 94 -15.07 -8.11 8.65
N GLU A 95 -14.36 -9.10 9.20
CA GLU A 95 -14.59 -9.61 10.55
C GLU A 95 -14.49 -8.49 11.59
N HIS A 96 -15.39 -8.51 12.56
CA HIS A 96 -15.48 -7.53 13.65
C HIS A 96 -15.67 -6.06 13.19
N THR A 97 -16.26 -5.85 12.01
CA THR A 97 -16.62 -4.52 11.49
C THR A 97 -18.14 -4.40 11.29
N ASP A 98 -18.63 -3.18 11.09
CA ASP A 98 -20.04 -2.93 10.72
C ASP A 98 -20.41 -3.49 9.34
N MET A 99 -19.45 -4.05 8.60
CA MET A 99 -19.58 -4.63 7.26
C MET A 99 -19.22 -6.12 7.24
N ALA A 100 -19.46 -6.84 8.34
CA ALA A 100 -19.12 -8.25 8.48
C ALA A 100 -19.80 -9.18 7.45
N ASP A 101 -20.89 -8.75 6.85
CA ASP A 101 -21.61 -9.49 5.78
C ASP A 101 -20.92 -9.40 4.41
N VAL A 102 -19.91 -8.54 4.25
CA VAL A 102 -19.15 -8.45 2.99
C VAL A 102 -18.24 -9.67 2.85
N PRO A 103 -18.33 -10.43 1.76
CA PRO A 103 -17.43 -11.57 1.57
C PRO A 103 -15.97 -11.14 1.51
N PRO A 104 -15.05 -11.84 2.17
CA PRO A 104 -13.63 -11.53 2.08
C PRO A 104 -13.09 -11.75 0.67
N VAL A 105 -12.17 -10.91 0.26
CA VAL A 105 -11.51 -11.02 -1.06
C VAL A 105 -10.56 -12.23 -1.08
N GLY A 106 -10.72 -13.07 -2.10
CA GLY A 106 -9.83 -14.22 -2.31
C GLY A 106 -8.49 -13.82 -2.96
N ALA A 107 -7.52 -14.74 -2.88
CA ALA A 107 -6.16 -14.57 -3.38
C ALA A 107 -6.10 -14.18 -4.88
N PHE A 108 -6.96 -14.76 -5.70
CA PHE A 108 -7.00 -14.47 -7.14
C PHE A 108 -7.34 -13.00 -7.40
N GLU A 109 -8.34 -12.47 -6.73
CA GLU A 109 -8.76 -11.07 -6.87
C GLU A 109 -7.69 -10.11 -6.36
N TYR A 110 -7.02 -10.47 -5.26
CA TYR A 110 -5.88 -9.70 -4.76
C TYR A 110 -4.75 -9.64 -5.79
N LEU A 111 -4.31 -10.78 -6.31
CA LEU A 111 -3.21 -10.84 -7.28
C LEU A 111 -3.55 -10.13 -8.59
N ARG A 112 -4.79 -10.25 -9.06
CA ARG A 112 -5.29 -9.50 -10.23
C ARG A 112 -5.23 -7.99 -10.00
N THR A 113 -5.68 -7.52 -8.85
CA THR A 113 -5.63 -6.11 -8.48
C THR A 113 -4.18 -5.62 -8.34
N GLN A 114 -3.29 -6.43 -7.78
CA GLN A 114 -1.87 -6.14 -7.68
C GLN A 114 -1.23 -5.96 -9.07
N ALA A 115 -1.50 -6.88 -10.00
CA ALA A 115 -1.01 -6.77 -11.38
C ALA A 115 -1.56 -5.54 -12.11
N MET A 116 -2.86 -5.29 -11.97
CA MET A 116 -3.51 -4.10 -12.53
C MET A 116 -2.86 -2.81 -11.98
N THR A 117 -2.61 -2.76 -10.68
CA THR A 117 -1.94 -1.62 -10.04
C THR A 117 -0.55 -1.38 -10.62
N ARG A 118 0.28 -2.42 -10.79
CA ARG A 118 1.61 -2.28 -11.39
C ARG A 118 1.54 -1.77 -12.83
N LEU A 119 0.61 -2.28 -13.63
CA LEU A 119 0.44 -1.84 -15.03
C LEU A 119 -0.06 -0.40 -15.13
N TYR A 120 -0.93 0.01 -14.21
CA TYR A 120 -1.52 1.34 -14.22
C TYR A 120 -0.58 2.41 -13.63
N LEU A 121 0.13 2.09 -12.55
CA LEU A 121 1.05 2.98 -11.84
C LEU A 121 2.51 2.74 -12.27
N ASP A 122 2.82 2.80 -13.57
CA ASP A 122 4.18 2.67 -14.10
C ASP A 122 5.11 3.83 -13.66
N ASN A 123 4.52 4.96 -13.24
CA ASN A 123 5.20 6.14 -12.70
C ASN A 123 5.49 6.07 -11.19
N VAL A 124 4.95 5.07 -10.46
CA VAL A 124 5.26 4.84 -9.05
C VAL A 124 6.33 3.75 -8.94
N PRO A 125 7.52 4.06 -8.38
CA PRO A 125 8.66 3.14 -8.45
C PRO A 125 8.42 1.81 -7.72
N ASN A 126 7.73 1.83 -6.59
CA ASN A 126 7.53 0.64 -5.77
C ASN A 126 6.06 0.29 -5.59
N ILE A 127 5.76 -0.99 -5.81
CA ILE A 127 4.46 -1.58 -5.47
C ILE A 127 4.72 -2.65 -4.42
N GLN A 128 4.13 -2.46 -3.24
CA GLN A 128 4.33 -3.35 -2.12
C GLN A 128 3.30 -4.47 -2.09
N SER A 129 3.76 -5.69 -1.82
CA SER A 129 2.89 -6.82 -1.51
C SER A 129 2.41 -6.77 -0.07
N SER A 130 1.11 -6.97 0.16
CA SER A 130 0.49 -6.93 1.49
C SER A 130 0.43 -8.32 2.14
N TRP A 131 1.57 -8.85 2.59
CA TRP A 131 1.59 -10.12 3.32
C TRP A 131 0.81 -10.06 4.65
N VAL A 132 0.66 -8.89 5.23
CA VAL A 132 -0.08 -8.69 6.50
C VAL A 132 -1.54 -9.13 6.35
N THR A 133 -2.19 -8.81 5.23
CA THR A 133 -3.58 -9.22 4.95
C THR A 133 -3.69 -10.55 4.21
N GLN A 134 -2.65 -10.97 3.48
CA GLN A 134 -2.70 -12.12 2.56
C GLN A 134 -1.95 -13.35 3.07
N GLY A 135 -1.14 -13.20 4.12
CA GLY A 135 -0.20 -14.23 4.57
C GLY A 135 1.01 -14.39 3.65
N ALA A 136 1.97 -15.19 4.12
CA ALA A 136 3.27 -15.36 3.46
C ALA A 136 3.17 -15.83 2.01
N LYS A 137 2.37 -16.87 1.75
CA LYS A 137 2.31 -17.52 0.43
C LYS A 137 1.76 -16.60 -0.66
N ILE A 138 0.67 -15.90 -0.37
CA ILE A 138 0.08 -14.97 -1.33
C ILE A 138 0.91 -13.69 -1.42
N GLY A 139 1.48 -13.23 -0.29
CA GLY A 139 2.45 -12.13 -0.28
C GLY A 139 3.65 -12.42 -1.18
N GLN A 140 4.21 -13.63 -1.12
CA GLN A 140 5.27 -14.10 -2.01
C GLN A 140 4.83 -14.13 -3.48
N MET A 141 3.65 -14.68 -3.77
CA MET A 141 3.09 -14.68 -5.12
C MET A 141 2.91 -13.28 -5.70
N GLY A 142 2.65 -12.28 -4.86
CA GLY A 142 2.56 -10.87 -5.26
C GLY A 142 3.80 -10.36 -6.02
N LEU A 143 4.99 -10.92 -5.75
CA LEU A 143 6.23 -10.58 -6.46
C LEU A 143 6.18 -10.94 -7.95
N PHE A 144 5.45 -11.99 -8.33
CA PHE A 144 5.21 -12.36 -9.73
C PHE A 144 4.07 -11.54 -10.38
N PHE A 145 3.29 -10.83 -9.55
CA PHE A 145 2.18 -9.99 -9.98
C PHE A 145 2.49 -8.49 -9.84
N GLY A 146 3.77 -8.13 -9.99
CA GLY A 146 4.22 -6.75 -10.13
C GLY A 146 4.66 -6.07 -8.84
N ALA A 147 4.63 -6.74 -7.69
CA ALA A 147 5.28 -6.21 -6.49
C ALA A 147 6.81 -6.29 -6.62
N ASN A 148 7.49 -5.30 -6.07
CA ASN A 148 8.94 -5.27 -5.92
C ASN A 148 9.37 -4.92 -4.49
N ASP A 149 8.43 -4.97 -3.54
CA ASP A 149 8.66 -4.69 -2.13
C ASP A 149 7.78 -5.61 -1.28
N MET A 150 8.35 -6.22 -0.25
CA MET A 150 7.63 -7.08 0.72
C MET A 150 7.23 -6.33 1.99
N GLY A 151 7.42 -5.00 2.01
CA GLY A 151 7.10 -4.19 3.17
C GLY A 151 8.12 -4.33 4.30
N SER A 152 7.64 -4.15 5.52
CA SER A 152 8.45 -4.17 6.74
C SER A 152 7.96 -5.22 7.73
N LEU A 153 8.78 -5.49 8.73
CA LEU A 153 8.33 -6.21 9.93
C LEU A 153 7.29 -5.35 10.68
N MET A 154 6.26 -6.00 11.20
CA MET A 154 5.29 -5.36 12.07
C MET A 154 5.79 -5.43 13.51
N ILE A 155 6.06 -4.28 14.11
CA ILE A 155 6.35 -4.16 15.55
C ILE A 155 5.05 -4.36 16.32
N GLU A 156 4.00 -3.63 15.92
CA GLU A 156 2.61 -3.80 16.35
C GLU A 156 1.70 -3.69 15.13
N GLU A 157 0.79 -4.63 15.02
CA GLU A 157 -0.25 -4.59 13.99
C GLU A 157 -1.62 -4.70 14.69
N ASN A 158 -2.28 -3.57 14.86
CA ASN A 158 -3.53 -3.44 15.59
C ASN A 158 -4.75 -3.20 14.68
N VAL A 159 -4.54 -2.86 13.42
CA VAL A 159 -5.63 -2.52 12.49
C VAL A 159 -6.24 -3.79 11.89
N VAL A 160 -5.42 -4.61 11.27
CA VAL A 160 -5.87 -5.85 10.60
C VAL A 160 -6.19 -6.92 11.65
N SER A 161 -5.42 -6.98 12.74
CA SER A 161 -5.66 -7.92 13.84
C SER A 161 -6.97 -7.63 14.58
N SER A 162 -7.37 -6.39 14.73
CA SER A 162 -8.69 -6.02 15.29
C SER A 162 -9.84 -6.55 14.43
N ALA A 163 -9.62 -6.75 13.14
CA ALA A 163 -10.56 -7.36 12.21
C ALA A 163 -10.39 -8.89 12.09
N GLY A 164 -9.68 -9.54 13.03
CA GLY A 164 -9.57 -11.00 13.11
C GLY A 164 -8.45 -11.64 12.31
N THR A 165 -7.76 -10.90 11.44
CA THR A 165 -6.67 -11.43 10.60
C THR A 165 -5.32 -11.21 11.26
N VAL A 166 -4.60 -12.30 11.56
CA VAL A 166 -3.27 -12.23 12.19
C VAL A 166 -2.27 -13.05 11.38
N HIS A 167 -1.36 -12.36 10.72
CA HIS A 167 -0.20 -12.96 10.08
C HIS A 167 1.08 -12.36 10.64
N HIS A 168 2.05 -13.21 10.96
CA HIS A 168 3.37 -12.79 11.42
C HIS A 168 4.43 -13.38 10.50
N LEU A 169 5.39 -12.56 10.09
CA LEU A 169 6.58 -12.98 9.39
C LEU A 169 7.82 -12.43 10.09
N SER A 170 8.79 -13.28 10.33
CA SER A 170 10.13 -12.88 10.72
C SER A 170 10.91 -12.31 9.54
N LEU A 171 12.00 -11.62 9.80
CA LEU A 171 12.91 -11.13 8.77
C LEU A 171 13.42 -12.26 7.86
N ASP A 172 13.77 -13.41 8.47
CA ASP A 172 14.29 -14.56 7.72
C ASP A 172 13.21 -15.17 6.81
N GLU A 173 11.96 -15.20 7.25
CA GLU A 173 10.85 -15.64 6.41
C GLU A 173 10.58 -14.72 5.24
N ILE A 174 10.65 -13.39 5.45
CA ILE A 174 10.52 -12.41 4.35
C ILE A 174 11.67 -12.61 3.35
N LYS A 175 12.91 -12.70 3.82
CA LYS A 175 14.08 -12.96 2.97
C LYS A 175 13.94 -14.26 2.20
N ARG A 176 13.50 -15.35 2.86
CA ARG A 176 13.25 -16.65 2.21
C ARG A 176 12.20 -16.51 1.10
N CYS A 177 11.07 -15.85 1.35
CA CYS A 177 10.05 -15.64 0.33
C CYS A 177 10.61 -14.93 -0.91
N ILE A 178 11.49 -13.93 -0.73
CA ILE A 178 12.11 -13.20 -1.84
C ILE A 178 13.09 -14.11 -2.60
N VAL A 179 13.96 -14.83 -1.90
CA VAL A 179 14.96 -15.72 -2.52
C VAL A 179 14.30 -16.88 -3.27
N GLU A 180 13.31 -17.54 -2.67
CA GLU A 180 12.57 -18.64 -3.33
C GLU A 180 11.78 -18.16 -4.55
N SER A 181 11.49 -16.87 -4.65
CA SER A 181 10.90 -16.25 -5.85
C SER A 181 11.93 -15.90 -6.94
N GLY A 182 13.21 -16.18 -6.71
CA GLY A 182 14.29 -15.90 -7.66
C GLY A 182 14.79 -14.45 -7.61
N TYR A 183 14.47 -13.70 -6.57
CA TYR A 183 14.91 -12.32 -6.38
C TYR A 183 15.97 -12.19 -5.28
N ILE A 184 16.67 -11.06 -5.26
CA ILE A 184 17.68 -10.72 -4.26
C ILE A 184 17.04 -9.83 -3.21
N PRO A 185 16.97 -10.23 -1.92
CA PRO A 185 16.44 -9.40 -0.87
C PRO A 185 17.37 -8.22 -0.57
N ARG A 186 16.83 -7.02 -0.59
CA ARG A 186 17.52 -5.78 -0.23
C ARG A 186 16.76 -5.08 0.89
N GLN A 187 17.49 -4.62 1.88
CA GLN A 187 16.92 -3.82 2.97
C GLN A 187 16.85 -2.35 2.56
N ARG A 188 15.73 -1.70 2.85
CA ARG A 188 15.50 -0.28 2.60
C ARG A 188 15.04 0.46 3.86
N ASN A 189 15.21 1.77 3.87
CA ASN A 189 14.63 2.66 4.87
C ASN A 189 13.21 3.13 4.47
N VAL A 190 12.63 4.04 5.26
CA VAL A 190 11.30 4.61 5.00
C VAL A 190 11.25 5.50 3.74
N PHE A 191 12.38 5.97 3.26
CA PHE A 191 12.51 6.76 2.04
C PHE A 191 12.71 5.91 0.78
N TYR A 192 12.69 4.57 0.93
CA TYR A 192 12.94 3.59 -0.13
C TYR A 192 14.40 3.62 -0.65
N GLU A 193 15.33 4.07 0.18
CA GLU A 193 16.75 4.00 -0.09
C GLU A 193 17.32 2.69 0.47
N TYR A 194 18.15 2.00 -0.31
CA TYR A 194 18.83 0.79 0.16
C TYR A 194 19.86 1.13 1.23
N ILE A 195 19.82 0.40 2.34
CA ILE A 195 20.72 0.58 3.49
C ILE A 195 21.68 -0.60 3.70
N ASP A 196 21.55 -1.63 2.88
CA ASP A 196 22.48 -2.77 2.80
C ASP A 196 23.40 -2.62 1.59
N GLU A 197 24.58 -3.27 1.64
CA GLU A 197 25.46 -3.36 0.48
C GLU A 197 24.83 -4.20 -0.62
N ALA A 198 25.06 -3.81 -1.88
CA ALA A 198 24.64 -4.64 -3.01
C ALA A 198 25.39 -5.97 -2.94
N PRO A 199 24.70 -7.12 -3.04
CA PRO A 199 25.42 -8.40 -3.11
C PRO A 199 26.34 -8.39 -4.32
N ALA A 200 27.59 -8.84 -4.11
CA ALA A 200 28.51 -9.06 -5.20
C ALA A 200 27.90 -10.13 -6.14
N PHE A 201 27.68 -9.77 -7.39
CA PHE A 201 27.31 -10.75 -8.40
C PHE A 201 28.56 -11.64 -8.65
N GLY A 202 28.47 -12.90 -8.24
CA GLY A 202 29.42 -13.93 -8.59
C GLY A 202 29.08 -14.55 -9.95
#